data_54bb57778c0720e40505d4744d4d2429
#
_entry.id   54bb57778c0720e40505d4744d4d2429
#
_cell.length_a   1.000
_cell.length_b   1.000
_cell.length_c   1.000
_cell.angle_alpha   90.00
_cell.angle_beta   90.00
_cell.angle_gamma   90.00
#
_symmetry.space_group_name_H-M   'P 1'
#
loop_
_entity.id
_entity.type
_entity.pdbx_description
1 polymer ?
#
loop_
_entity_poly.entity_id
_entity_poly.type
_entity_poly.pdbx_seq_one_letter_code
_entity_poly.pdbx_strand_id
1 'polypeptide(L)'
;MDALLTNTPVQDMEQAIKNINEATTSYNRKKWYEVALALWKNFPAVQKLWDYVYNARFYAKRFVKKIVEVVETNLPPRMRVEWNGIEKMPEGVQQCYLIRLLDRNKELIWSKVGTTAKATQKRMAQHLTYYKKDGVKFVEVVRLWNCGNVDAEGLESEFRAHYIKKHPGTFRKNDRFTGVEFDLDEADKIVEKYLVGA
;
A
#
# COMPACT_ATOMS: atom_id res chain seq x y z
N MET A 1 22.89 -35.36 -38.29
CA MET A 1 23.67 -34.11 -38.20
C MET A 1 22.68 -32.96 -38.30
N ASP A 2 22.75 -32.04 -37.35
CA ASP A 2 22.09 -30.74 -37.35
C ASP A 2 20.58 -30.68 -37.04
N ALA A 3 20.27 -30.88 -35.77
CA ALA A 3 19.06 -30.34 -35.16
C ALA A 3 19.41 -29.70 -33.81
N LEU A 4 20.26 -28.69 -33.86
CA LEU A 4 20.63 -27.88 -32.69
C LEU A 4 20.58 -26.40 -33.10
N LEU A 5 19.79 -25.64 -32.36
CA LEU A 5 19.65 -24.17 -32.44
C LEU A 5 18.42 -23.66 -33.23
N THR A 6 17.24 -23.85 -32.69
CA THR A 6 16.03 -23.14 -33.15
C THR A 6 15.40 -22.21 -32.13
N ASN A 7 15.97 -22.06 -30.92
CA ASN A 7 15.45 -21.05 -29.98
C ASN A 7 16.35 -19.82 -30.03
N THR A 8 15.74 -18.67 -30.31
CA THR A 8 16.43 -17.39 -30.19
C THR A 8 16.69 -17.09 -28.71
N PRO A 9 17.78 -16.40 -28.35
CA PRO A 9 18.05 -16.00 -26.96
C PRO A 9 16.89 -15.23 -26.27
N VAL A 10 16.00 -14.65 -27.07
CA VAL A 10 14.80 -13.94 -26.59
C VAL A 10 13.73 -14.95 -26.12
N GLN A 11 13.51 -16.04 -26.85
CA GLN A 11 12.53 -17.07 -26.46
C GLN A 11 12.96 -17.83 -25.20
N ASP A 12 14.26 -18.07 -25.04
CA ASP A 12 14.80 -18.69 -23.82
C ASP A 12 14.64 -17.75 -22.62
N MET A 13 14.76 -16.44 -22.82
CA MET A 13 14.57 -15.43 -21.78
C MET A 13 13.10 -15.27 -21.40
N GLU A 14 12.17 -15.30 -22.35
CA GLU A 14 10.73 -15.28 -22.10
C GLU A 14 10.27 -16.52 -21.35
N GLN A 15 10.78 -17.70 -21.72
CA GLN A 15 10.50 -18.94 -21.01
C GLN A 15 11.09 -18.92 -19.59
N ALA A 16 12.28 -18.37 -19.39
CA ALA A 16 12.88 -18.20 -18.08
C ALA A 16 12.07 -17.23 -17.19
N ILE A 17 11.59 -16.12 -17.75
CA ILE A 17 10.71 -15.16 -17.04
C ILE A 17 9.38 -15.82 -16.68
N LYS A 18 8.78 -16.62 -17.56
CA LYS A 18 7.55 -17.37 -17.29
C LYS A 18 7.76 -18.37 -16.15
N ASN A 19 8.84 -19.13 -16.19
CA ASN A 19 9.19 -20.10 -15.14
C ASN A 19 9.47 -19.42 -13.80
N ILE A 20 10.09 -18.23 -13.80
CA ILE A 20 10.30 -17.37 -12.62
C ILE A 20 8.96 -16.90 -12.07
N ASN A 21 8.03 -16.46 -12.90
CA ASN A 21 6.71 -16.02 -12.47
C ASN A 21 5.85 -17.17 -11.91
N GLU A 22 5.91 -18.35 -12.49
CA GLU A 22 5.24 -19.55 -12.00
C GLU A 22 5.82 -20.02 -10.65
N ALA A 23 7.13 -19.91 -10.46
CA ALA A 23 7.80 -20.24 -9.21
C ALA A 23 7.56 -19.20 -8.10
N THR A 24 7.34 -17.92 -8.42
CA THR A 24 7.02 -16.87 -7.43
C THR A 24 5.63 -17.01 -6.81
N THR A 25 4.74 -17.77 -7.41
CA THR A 25 3.42 -18.07 -6.85
C THR A 25 3.46 -19.15 -5.76
N SER A 26 4.54 -19.94 -5.65
CA SER A 26 4.72 -20.96 -4.62
C SER A 26 5.73 -20.51 -3.55
N TYR A 27 5.22 -20.11 -2.43
CA TYR A 27 5.81 -19.60 -1.20
C TYR A 27 6.91 -20.50 -0.59
N ASN A 28 8.16 -20.49 -1.11
CA ASN A 28 9.26 -21.15 -0.41
C ASN A 28 10.66 -20.62 -0.83
N ARG A 29 11.27 -19.76 0.00
CA ARG A 29 12.62 -19.20 -0.21
C ARG A 29 13.71 -20.26 -0.44
N LYS A 30 13.53 -21.47 0.07
CA LYS A 30 14.48 -22.57 -0.06
C LYS A 30 14.46 -23.16 -1.47
N LYS A 31 13.29 -23.26 -2.11
CA LYS A 31 13.14 -23.69 -3.50
C LYS A 31 13.76 -22.72 -4.51
N TRP A 32 13.77 -21.42 -4.20
CA TRP A 32 14.42 -20.43 -5.06
C TRP A 32 15.91 -20.65 -5.23
N TYR A 33 16.59 -20.97 -4.15
CA TYR A 33 18.01 -21.26 -4.16
C TYR A 33 18.30 -22.53 -4.98
N GLU A 34 17.48 -23.57 -4.84
CA GLU A 34 17.58 -24.82 -5.57
C GLU A 34 17.29 -24.65 -7.08
N VAL A 35 16.27 -23.85 -7.43
CA VAL A 35 15.94 -23.50 -8.81
C VAL A 35 17.06 -22.66 -9.44
N ALA A 36 17.58 -21.66 -8.72
CA ALA A 36 18.70 -20.86 -9.19
C ALA A 36 19.96 -21.70 -9.40
N LEU A 37 20.22 -22.66 -8.50
CA LEU A 37 21.36 -23.58 -8.61
C LEU A 37 21.18 -24.58 -9.76
N ALA A 38 19.98 -25.07 -10.01
CA ALA A 38 19.64 -25.96 -11.12
C ALA A 38 19.76 -25.24 -12.47
N LEU A 39 19.25 -24.00 -12.57
CA LEU A 39 19.44 -23.14 -13.73
C LEU A 39 20.92 -22.86 -13.98
N TRP A 40 21.67 -22.54 -12.92
CA TRP A 40 23.10 -22.33 -13.02
C TRP A 40 23.85 -23.56 -13.57
N LYS A 41 23.55 -24.77 -13.07
CA LYS A 41 24.23 -26.01 -13.47
C LYS A 41 23.87 -26.48 -14.87
N ASN A 42 22.67 -26.20 -15.36
CA ASN A 42 22.15 -26.79 -16.59
C ASN A 42 22.18 -25.86 -17.80
N PHE A 43 22.50 -24.57 -17.59
CA PHE A 43 22.55 -23.59 -18.69
C PHE A 43 23.94 -22.92 -18.78
N PRO A 44 24.84 -23.39 -19.63
CA PRO A 44 26.16 -22.76 -19.88
C PRO A 44 26.03 -21.27 -20.28
N ALA A 45 24.93 -20.91 -20.95
CA ALA A 45 24.64 -19.54 -21.32
C ALA A 45 24.39 -18.66 -20.09
N VAL A 46 23.75 -19.18 -19.03
CA VAL A 46 23.54 -18.50 -17.76
C VAL A 46 24.85 -18.32 -17.00
N GLN A 47 25.74 -19.30 -17.04
CA GLN A 47 27.09 -19.19 -16.48
C GLN A 47 27.89 -18.08 -17.17
N LYS A 48 27.90 -18.05 -18.52
CA LYS A 48 28.56 -16.99 -19.28
C LYS A 48 27.95 -15.60 -18.99
N LEU A 49 26.62 -15.53 -18.87
CA LEU A 49 25.94 -14.28 -18.53
C LEU A 49 26.30 -13.82 -17.13
N TRP A 50 26.44 -14.74 -16.17
CA TRP A 50 26.84 -14.44 -14.81
C TRP A 50 28.30 -13.99 -14.71
N ASP A 51 29.21 -14.64 -15.43
CA ASP A 51 30.60 -14.22 -15.53
C ASP A 51 30.71 -12.82 -16.15
N TYR A 52 29.85 -12.52 -17.15
CA TYR A 52 29.76 -11.20 -17.75
C TYR A 52 29.18 -10.17 -16.75
N VAL A 53 28.18 -10.54 -15.96
CA VAL A 53 27.55 -9.70 -14.92
C VAL A 53 28.48 -9.51 -13.72
N TYR A 54 29.23 -10.54 -13.33
CA TYR A 54 30.21 -10.47 -12.24
C TYR A 54 31.40 -9.57 -12.58
N ASN A 55 31.84 -9.62 -13.81
CA ASN A 55 32.92 -8.78 -14.33
C ASN A 55 32.45 -7.35 -14.65
N ALA A 56 31.15 -7.14 -14.88
CA ALA A 56 30.56 -5.84 -15.20
C ALA A 56 29.77 -5.24 -14.02
N ARG A 57 30.38 -5.15 -12.84
CA ARG A 57 29.78 -4.59 -11.59
C ARG A 57 28.96 -3.30 -11.80
N PHE A 58 29.28 -2.53 -12.81
CA PHE A 58 28.61 -1.26 -13.12
C PHE A 58 27.28 -1.46 -13.87
N TYR A 59 27.17 -2.48 -14.72
CA TYR A 59 25.96 -2.76 -15.50
C TYR A 59 24.91 -3.54 -14.69
N ALA A 60 25.35 -4.38 -13.75
CA ALA A 60 24.46 -5.16 -12.89
C ALA A 60 23.55 -4.26 -12.04
N LYS A 61 24.07 -3.18 -11.45
CA LYS A 61 23.25 -2.23 -10.67
C LYS A 61 22.17 -1.54 -11.52
N ARG A 62 22.50 -1.20 -12.76
CA ARG A 62 21.58 -0.51 -13.67
C ARG A 62 20.51 -1.47 -14.23
N PHE A 63 20.89 -2.70 -14.49
CA PHE A 63 19.99 -3.76 -14.97
C PHE A 63 19.03 -4.21 -13.87
N VAL A 64 19.52 -4.47 -12.66
CA VAL A 64 18.68 -4.79 -11.48
C VAL A 64 17.73 -3.64 -11.18
N LYS A 65 18.20 -2.39 -11.22
CA LYS A 65 17.33 -1.24 -11.03
C LYS A 65 16.23 -1.18 -12.07
N LYS A 66 16.54 -1.47 -13.35
CA LYS A 66 15.56 -1.47 -14.44
C LYS A 66 14.57 -2.63 -14.34
N ILE A 67 15.03 -3.82 -13.92
CA ILE A 67 14.14 -4.96 -13.64
C ILE A 67 13.24 -4.66 -12.46
N VAL A 68 13.78 -4.12 -11.36
CA VAL A 68 12.98 -3.72 -10.18
C VAL A 68 11.93 -2.69 -10.58
N GLU A 69 12.31 -1.69 -11.38
CA GLU A 69 11.40 -0.67 -11.88
C GLU A 69 10.28 -1.25 -12.75
N VAL A 70 10.61 -2.18 -13.68
CA VAL A 70 9.62 -2.87 -14.53
C VAL A 70 8.74 -3.82 -13.69
N VAL A 71 9.30 -4.52 -12.72
CA VAL A 71 8.55 -5.40 -11.81
C VAL A 71 7.66 -4.57 -10.91
N GLU A 72 8.14 -3.46 -10.35
CA GLU A 72 7.33 -2.58 -9.51
C GLU A 72 6.19 -1.88 -10.27
N THR A 73 6.40 -1.51 -11.55
CA THR A 73 5.34 -0.93 -12.38
C THR A 73 4.28 -1.94 -12.81
N ASN A 74 4.62 -3.22 -12.92
CA ASN A 74 3.68 -4.28 -13.33
C ASN A 74 3.06 -5.06 -12.16
N LEU A 75 3.62 -4.92 -10.94
CA LEU A 75 2.98 -5.49 -9.76
C LEU A 75 1.71 -4.68 -9.41
N PRO A 76 0.62 -5.36 -9.01
CA PRO A 76 -0.52 -4.64 -8.47
C PRO A 76 -0.06 -3.79 -7.29
N PRO A 77 -0.50 -2.53 -7.19
CA PRO A 77 -0.05 -1.63 -6.15
C PRO A 77 -0.23 -2.29 -4.78
N ARG A 78 0.86 -2.37 -4.02
CA ARG A 78 0.82 -2.95 -2.67
C ARG A 78 -0.12 -2.11 -1.83
N MET A 79 -1.02 -2.78 -1.16
CA MET A 79 -1.88 -2.13 -0.18
C MET A 79 -1.00 -1.51 0.92
N ARG A 80 -1.17 -0.22 1.16
CA ARG A 80 -0.36 0.49 2.16
C ARG A 80 -1.12 1.63 2.83
N VAL A 81 -0.61 2.02 3.99
CA VAL A 81 -1.02 3.24 4.70
C VAL A 81 -0.05 4.36 4.32
N GLU A 82 -0.58 5.48 3.87
CA GLU A 82 0.19 6.69 3.55
C GLU A 82 0.01 7.71 4.68
N TRP A 83 1.12 8.16 5.25
CA TRP A 83 1.12 8.99 6.46
C TRP A 83 1.33 10.48 6.19
N ASN A 84 1.84 10.85 5.04
CA ASN A 84 2.03 12.24 4.59
C ASN A 84 2.74 13.14 5.64
N GLY A 85 3.72 12.59 6.34
CA GLY A 85 4.44 13.30 7.40
C GLY A 85 3.70 13.39 8.75
N ILE A 86 2.50 12.82 8.87
CA ILE A 86 1.74 12.82 10.12
C ILE A 86 2.36 11.85 11.12
N GLU A 87 2.64 12.34 12.32
CA GLU A 87 3.21 11.53 13.39
C GLU A 87 2.20 10.50 13.90
N LYS A 88 2.69 9.30 14.16
CA LYS A 88 1.87 8.19 14.67
C LYS A 88 1.73 8.28 16.16
N MET A 89 0.52 8.13 16.65
CA MET A 89 0.25 8.12 18.11
C MET A 89 0.30 6.71 18.67
N PRO A 90 0.81 6.55 19.91
CA PRO A 90 0.89 5.27 20.59
C PRO A 90 -0.47 4.73 21.02
N GLU A 91 -0.49 3.50 21.53
CA GLU A 91 -1.66 2.89 22.18
C GLU A 91 -1.93 3.57 23.53
N GLY A 92 -3.20 3.68 23.89
CA GLY A 92 -3.66 4.32 25.13
C GLY A 92 -4.01 5.80 24.99
N VAL A 93 -3.63 6.46 23.90
CA VAL A 93 -4.00 7.86 23.62
C VAL A 93 -5.33 7.87 22.85
N GLN A 94 -6.32 8.57 23.39
CA GLN A 94 -7.58 8.83 22.67
C GLN A 94 -7.33 9.76 21.50
N GLN A 95 -7.71 9.34 20.32
CA GLN A 95 -7.40 10.05 19.06
C GLN A 95 -8.64 10.08 18.17
N CYS A 96 -8.81 11.21 17.49
CA CYS A 96 -9.72 11.33 16.35
C CYS A 96 -8.89 11.39 15.07
N TYR A 97 -9.34 10.78 14.02
CA TYR A 97 -8.61 10.73 12.74
C TYR A 97 -9.54 11.00 11.57
N LEU A 98 -8.96 11.60 10.55
CA LEU A 98 -9.54 11.77 9.23
C LEU A 98 -8.67 11.03 8.23
N ILE A 99 -9.29 10.13 7.46
CA ILE A 99 -8.61 9.33 6.44
C ILE A 99 -9.35 9.36 5.11
N ARG A 100 -8.59 9.18 4.03
CA ARG A 100 -9.10 8.86 2.70
C ARG A 100 -8.86 7.39 2.40
N LEU A 101 -9.86 6.75 1.85
CA LEU A 101 -9.81 5.37 1.40
C LEU A 101 -9.79 5.39 -0.13
N LEU A 102 -8.65 5.03 -0.70
CA LEU A 102 -8.37 5.20 -2.11
C LEU A 102 -8.26 3.85 -2.82
N ASP A 103 -8.61 3.83 -4.09
CA ASP A 103 -8.45 2.68 -4.97
C ASP A 103 -7.00 2.49 -5.46
N ARG A 104 -6.81 1.59 -6.43
CA ARG A 104 -5.49 1.32 -7.03
C ARG A 104 -4.91 2.49 -7.83
N ASN A 105 -5.76 3.38 -8.34
CA ASN A 105 -5.39 4.56 -9.12
C ASN A 105 -5.24 5.81 -8.24
N LYS A 106 -5.40 5.64 -6.90
CA LYS A 106 -5.47 6.70 -5.90
C LYS A 106 -6.71 7.60 -6.05
N GLU A 107 -7.75 7.10 -6.66
CA GLU A 107 -9.04 7.77 -6.70
C GLU A 107 -9.79 7.57 -5.38
N LEU A 108 -10.47 8.62 -4.93
CA LEU A 108 -11.19 8.64 -3.66
C LEU A 108 -12.46 7.76 -3.74
N ILE A 109 -12.46 6.66 -2.97
CA ILE A 109 -13.67 5.86 -2.77
C ILE A 109 -14.51 6.47 -1.66
N TRP A 110 -13.88 6.68 -0.48
CA TRP A 110 -14.53 7.27 0.69
C TRP A 110 -13.57 8.12 1.50
N SER A 111 -14.11 9.16 2.12
CA SER A 111 -13.52 9.79 3.29
C SER A 111 -14.17 9.24 4.56
N LYS A 112 -13.39 9.13 5.63
CA LYS A 112 -13.87 8.60 6.91
C LYS A 112 -13.29 9.37 8.07
N VAL A 113 -14.18 9.72 9.00
CA VAL A 113 -13.82 10.15 10.36
C VAL A 113 -13.93 8.95 11.29
N GLY A 114 -13.17 8.93 12.35
CA GLY A 114 -13.26 7.89 13.36
C GLY A 114 -12.38 8.17 14.55
N THR A 115 -12.59 7.39 15.61
CA THR A 115 -11.84 7.48 16.86
C THR A 115 -11.16 6.17 17.19
N THR A 116 -10.11 6.23 18.00
CA THR A 116 -9.43 5.03 18.49
C THR A 116 -8.54 5.37 19.70
N ALA A 117 -8.44 4.42 20.65
CA ALA A 117 -7.39 4.41 21.67
C ALA A 117 -6.25 3.42 21.33
N LYS A 118 -6.35 2.72 20.20
CA LYS A 118 -5.28 1.83 19.71
C LYS A 118 -4.18 2.66 19.06
N ALA A 119 -2.94 2.12 19.03
CA ALA A 119 -1.87 2.72 18.23
C ALA A 119 -2.38 3.00 16.80
N THR A 120 -2.18 4.24 16.32
CA THR A 120 -2.72 4.70 15.03
C THR A 120 -2.34 3.78 13.89
N GLN A 121 -1.08 3.32 13.86
CA GLN A 121 -0.59 2.40 12.83
C GLN A 121 -1.41 1.11 12.79
N LYS A 122 -1.75 0.54 13.95
CA LYS A 122 -2.55 -0.69 14.08
C LYS A 122 -3.97 -0.46 13.57
N ARG A 123 -4.54 0.70 13.90
CA ARG A 123 -5.91 1.08 13.47
C ARG A 123 -5.99 1.29 11.96
N MET A 124 -5.03 1.98 11.37
CA MET A 124 -4.99 2.21 9.91
C MET A 124 -4.80 0.90 9.13
N ALA A 125 -3.95 0.00 9.62
CA ALA A 125 -3.81 -1.34 9.04
C ALA A 125 -5.11 -2.17 9.10
N GLN A 126 -5.90 -2.02 10.17
CA GLN A 126 -7.23 -2.64 10.28
C GLN A 126 -8.19 -2.08 9.21
N HIS A 127 -8.20 -0.77 8.97
CA HIS A 127 -9.01 -0.18 7.91
C HIS A 127 -8.63 -0.72 6.53
N LEU A 128 -7.34 -0.79 6.24
CA LEU A 128 -6.83 -1.33 4.99
C LEU A 128 -7.29 -2.78 4.77
N THR A 129 -7.22 -3.60 5.82
CA THR A 129 -7.67 -5.01 5.76
C THR A 129 -9.18 -5.11 5.61
N TYR A 130 -9.94 -4.30 6.37
CA TYR A 130 -11.40 -4.34 6.38
C TYR A 130 -12.00 -3.93 5.01
N TYR A 131 -11.47 -2.85 4.42
CA TYR A 131 -12.00 -2.29 3.17
C TYR A 131 -11.34 -2.86 1.90
N LYS A 132 -10.44 -3.84 2.05
CA LYS A 132 -9.81 -4.52 0.91
C LYS A 132 -10.82 -5.08 -0.10
N LYS A 133 -11.90 -5.69 0.40
CA LYS A 133 -12.98 -6.27 -0.42
C LYS A 133 -13.78 -5.22 -1.21
N ASP A 134 -13.75 -3.98 -0.76
CA ASP A 134 -14.45 -2.85 -1.38
C ASP A 134 -13.53 -2.09 -2.39
N GLY A 135 -12.39 -2.69 -2.75
CA GLY A 135 -11.46 -2.15 -3.74
C GLY A 135 -10.39 -1.20 -3.18
N VAL A 136 -10.42 -0.90 -1.86
CA VAL A 136 -9.42 -0.03 -1.23
C VAL A 136 -8.02 -0.64 -1.30
N LYS A 137 -7.07 0.14 -1.77
CA LYS A 137 -5.63 -0.19 -1.86
C LYS A 137 -4.76 0.70 -1.00
N PHE A 138 -5.21 1.92 -0.74
CA PHE A 138 -4.50 2.87 0.10
C PHE A 138 -5.41 3.42 1.19
N VAL A 139 -4.86 3.57 2.38
CA VAL A 139 -5.43 4.36 3.47
C VAL A 139 -4.51 5.57 3.64
N GLU A 140 -4.96 6.72 3.22
CA GLU A 140 -4.25 7.97 3.40
C GLU A 140 -4.68 8.63 4.70
N VAL A 141 -3.74 8.86 5.62
CA VAL A 141 -4.00 9.62 6.83
C VAL A 141 -3.91 11.10 6.49
N VAL A 142 -5.03 11.81 6.64
CA VAL A 142 -5.14 13.23 6.27
C VAL A 142 -4.94 14.13 7.48
N ARG A 143 -5.51 13.71 8.62
CA ARG A 143 -5.39 14.43 9.89
C ARG A 143 -5.49 13.47 11.07
N LEU A 144 -4.83 13.83 12.15
CA LEU A 144 -4.85 13.10 13.40
C LEU A 144 -4.80 14.07 14.57
N TRP A 145 -5.78 13.98 15.46
CA TRP A 145 -5.90 14.82 16.64
C TRP A 145 -5.76 13.99 17.91
N ASN A 146 -4.99 14.49 18.85
CA ASN A 146 -4.94 13.95 20.20
C ASN A 146 -6.11 14.52 20.99
N CYS A 147 -7.04 13.67 21.39
CA CYS A 147 -8.22 14.07 22.14
C CYS A 147 -7.96 14.11 23.67
N GLY A 148 -6.78 13.66 24.12
CA GLY A 148 -6.47 13.62 25.55
C GLY A 148 -7.50 12.83 26.34
N ASN A 149 -8.14 13.49 27.31
CA ASN A 149 -9.18 12.92 28.13
C ASN A 149 -10.61 13.28 27.68
N VAL A 150 -10.74 13.92 26.52
CA VAL A 150 -12.03 14.32 25.97
C VAL A 150 -12.74 13.12 25.35
N ASP A 151 -14.06 13.13 25.38
CA ASP A 151 -14.92 12.15 24.76
C ASP A 151 -14.72 12.15 23.22
N ALA A 152 -13.84 11.24 22.76
CA ALA A 152 -13.53 11.13 21.34
C ALA A 152 -14.73 10.64 20.51
N GLU A 153 -15.66 9.86 21.10
CA GLU A 153 -16.87 9.39 20.42
C GLU A 153 -17.86 10.54 20.22
N GLY A 154 -17.97 11.43 21.21
CA GLY A 154 -18.74 12.65 21.09
C GLY A 154 -18.21 13.56 19.98
N LEU A 155 -16.90 13.74 19.90
CA LEU A 155 -16.25 14.49 18.81
C LEU A 155 -16.53 13.86 17.45
N GLU A 156 -16.41 12.52 17.32
CA GLU A 156 -16.73 11.82 16.07
C GLU A 156 -18.19 12.04 15.67
N SER A 157 -19.10 12.06 16.64
CA SER A 157 -20.52 12.29 16.40
C SER A 157 -20.80 13.72 15.94
N GLU A 158 -20.12 14.72 16.50
CA GLU A 158 -20.21 16.11 16.07
C GLU A 158 -19.70 16.30 14.64
N PHE A 159 -18.54 15.74 14.31
CA PHE A 159 -18.03 15.68 12.94
C PHE A 159 -19.05 15.10 11.96
N ARG A 160 -19.59 13.94 12.33
CA ARG A 160 -20.58 13.24 11.52
C ARG A 160 -21.81 14.10 11.27
N ALA A 161 -22.38 14.68 12.31
CA ALA A 161 -23.55 15.53 12.20
C ALA A 161 -23.30 16.75 11.30
N HIS A 162 -22.14 17.39 11.45
CA HIS A 162 -21.74 18.53 10.65
C HIS A 162 -21.65 18.17 9.17
N TYR A 163 -20.91 17.12 8.82
CA TYR A 163 -20.68 16.74 7.43
C TYR A 163 -21.89 16.08 6.77
N ILE A 164 -22.75 15.40 7.52
CA ILE A 164 -24.05 14.93 7.00
C ILE A 164 -24.92 16.12 6.57
N LYS A 165 -24.94 17.19 7.38
CA LYS A 165 -25.70 18.40 7.04
C LYS A 165 -25.12 19.12 5.84
N LYS A 166 -23.79 19.18 5.73
CA LYS A 166 -23.09 19.88 4.65
C LYS A 166 -23.17 19.10 3.32
N HIS A 167 -23.13 17.75 3.37
CA HIS A 167 -23.10 16.87 2.22
C HIS A 167 -24.23 15.81 2.30
N PRO A 168 -25.49 16.21 2.14
CA PRO A 168 -26.63 15.32 2.27
C PRO A 168 -26.56 14.19 1.24
N GLY A 169 -26.90 12.97 1.67
CA GLY A 169 -26.93 11.80 0.80
C GLY A 169 -25.57 11.11 0.53
N THR A 170 -24.46 11.67 1.02
CA THR A 170 -23.13 11.09 0.83
C THR A 170 -22.74 10.12 1.95
N PHE A 171 -23.35 10.23 3.10
CA PHE A 171 -23.06 9.40 4.28
C PHE A 171 -23.44 7.93 4.06
N ARG A 172 -22.59 7.05 4.52
CA ARG A 172 -22.75 5.59 4.49
C ARG A 172 -22.47 5.00 5.88
N LYS A 173 -22.88 3.75 6.10
CA LYS A 173 -22.55 3.01 7.32
C LYS A 173 -21.06 3.07 7.65
N ASN A 174 -20.74 3.00 8.95
CA ASN A 174 -19.38 3.03 9.48
C ASN A 174 -18.63 4.34 9.17
N ASP A 175 -19.35 5.47 9.29
CA ASP A 175 -18.78 6.83 9.26
C ASP A 175 -17.98 7.15 7.99
N ARG A 176 -18.50 6.69 6.84
CA ARG A 176 -17.92 6.91 5.52
C ARG A 176 -18.75 7.90 4.72
N PHE A 177 -18.08 8.74 3.96
CA PHE A 177 -18.68 9.71 3.04
C PHE A 177 -18.19 9.44 1.62
N THR A 178 -19.10 9.24 0.70
CA THR A 178 -18.80 8.93 -0.71
C THR A 178 -18.46 10.21 -1.47
N GLY A 179 -17.25 10.26 -2.07
CA GLY A 179 -16.83 11.36 -2.94
C GLY A 179 -16.69 12.72 -2.24
N VAL A 180 -16.60 12.75 -0.90
CA VAL A 180 -16.45 13.98 -0.13
C VAL A 180 -15.00 14.15 0.25
N GLU A 181 -14.39 15.24 -0.18
CA GLU A 181 -13.14 15.74 0.40
C GLU A 181 -13.48 16.72 1.54
N PHE A 182 -12.93 16.45 2.72
CA PHE A 182 -13.14 17.31 3.85
C PHE A 182 -12.23 18.53 3.80
N ASP A 183 -12.79 19.68 4.07
CA ASP A 183 -12.04 20.90 4.32
C ASP A 183 -11.31 20.77 5.67
N LEU A 184 -9.97 20.86 5.62
CA LEU A 184 -9.14 20.62 6.81
C LEU A 184 -9.21 21.76 7.80
N ASP A 185 -9.34 23.00 7.34
CA ASP A 185 -9.47 24.16 8.23
C ASP A 185 -10.80 24.14 8.99
N GLU A 186 -11.84 23.68 8.32
CA GLU A 186 -13.15 23.46 8.93
C GLU A 186 -13.10 22.31 9.94
N ALA A 187 -12.44 21.21 9.58
CA ALA A 187 -12.24 20.08 10.45
C ALA A 187 -11.47 20.45 11.72
N ASP A 188 -10.38 21.19 11.58
CA ASP A 188 -9.59 21.69 12.71
C ASP A 188 -10.44 22.57 13.64
N LYS A 189 -11.25 23.48 13.10
CA LYS A 189 -12.16 24.35 13.90
C LYS A 189 -13.20 23.56 14.68
N ILE A 190 -13.74 22.47 14.12
CA ILE A 190 -14.67 21.59 14.83
C ILE A 190 -13.98 20.96 16.04
N VAL A 191 -12.74 20.44 15.83
CA VAL A 191 -11.96 19.83 16.92
C VAL A 191 -11.61 20.85 17.99
N GLU A 192 -11.06 21.99 17.60
CA GLU A 192 -10.66 23.05 18.53
C GLU A 192 -11.86 23.50 19.41
N LYS A 193 -13.01 23.77 18.77
CA LYS A 193 -14.23 24.13 19.50
C LYS A 193 -14.65 23.06 20.50
N TYR A 194 -14.54 21.77 20.11
CA TYR A 194 -14.91 20.66 20.97
C TYR A 194 -13.94 20.48 22.14
N LEU A 195 -12.63 20.60 21.87
CA LEU A 195 -11.59 20.45 22.89
C LEU A 195 -11.57 21.62 23.90
N VAL A 196 -11.94 22.83 23.47
CA VAL A 196 -12.00 24.03 24.38
C VAL A 196 -13.31 24.05 25.17
N GLY A 197 -14.38 23.48 24.66
CA GLY A 197 -15.71 23.45 25.31
C GLY A 197 -15.93 22.28 26.27
N ALA A 198 -14.96 21.36 26.36
CA ALA A 198 -14.97 20.20 27.25
C ALA A 198 -14.06 20.46 28.46
#